data_d6abffc9655720a31708f56c53ff5384
#
_entry.id   d6abffc9655720a31708f56c53ff5384
#
_cell.length_a   1.000
_cell.length_b   1.000
_cell.length_c   1.000
_cell.angle_alpha   90.00
_cell.angle_beta   90.00
_cell.angle_gamma   90.00
#
_symmetry.space_group_name_H-M   'P 1'
#
loop_
_entity.id
_entity.type
_entity.pdbx_description
1 polymer ?
#
loop_
_entity_poly.entity_id
_entity_poly.type
_entity_poly.pdbx_seq_one_letter_code
_entity_poly.pdbx_strand_id
1 'polypeptide(L)' 'MTATHKILRNAKIEKTTAKAYLLIYSGQKLWVPIALVSSIFPDYGKGTADIILPLWFAQKNGFSQL' A
#
# COMPACT_ATOMS: atom_id res chain seq x y z
N MET A 1 -0.26 -7.02 22.19
CA MET A 1 -0.76 -5.83 21.49
C MET A 1 -1.00 -6.16 20.04
N THR A 2 -2.16 -5.85 19.52
CA THR A 2 -2.53 -6.20 18.15
C THR A 2 -2.22 -5.05 17.21
N ALA A 3 -1.51 -5.32 16.12
CA ALA A 3 -1.26 -4.32 15.09
C ALA A 3 -2.58 -3.97 14.39
N THR A 4 -2.80 -2.68 14.15
CA THR A 4 -4.00 -2.21 13.45
C THR A 4 -3.69 -1.80 12.01
N HIS A 5 -2.41 -1.64 11.69
CA HIS A 5 -1.97 -1.18 10.38
C HIS A 5 -0.83 -2.04 9.86
N LYS A 6 -0.71 -2.08 8.55
CA LYS A 6 0.37 -2.73 7.84
C LYS A 6 1.14 -1.69 7.03
N ILE A 7 2.46 -1.77 7.05
CA ILE A 7 3.32 -0.92 6.22
C ILE A 7 3.78 -1.74 5.02
N LEU A 8 3.48 -1.25 3.82
CA LEU A 8 4.01 -1.81 2.57
C LEU A 8 5.22 -0.98 2.19
N ARG A 9 6.41 -1.52 2.41
CA ARG A 9 7.65 -0.79 2.14
C ARG A 9 8.08 -0.97 0.70
N ASN A 10 8.52 0.13 0.09
CA ASN A 10 9.01 0.14 -1.30
C ASN A 10 7.98 -0.37 -2.29
N ALA A 11 6.71 -0.07 -2.06
CA ALA A 11 5.66 -0.36 -3.02
C ALA A 11 5.79 0.59 -4.22
N LYS A 12 5.63 0.06 -5.42
CA LYS A 12 5.66 0.87 -6.63
C LYS A 12 4.26 1.38 -6.92
N ILE A 13 4.12 2.68 -7.13
CA ILE A 13 2.85 3.26 -7.56
C ILE A 13 2.85 3.23 -9.09
N GLU A 14 2.10 2.30 -9.67
CA GLU A 14 2.02 2.17 -11.13
C GLU A 14 1.07 3.19 -11.72
N LYS A 15 -0.02 3.48 -11.01
CA LYS A 15 -1.05 4.38 -11.49
C LYS A 15 -1.73 5.07 -10.32
N THR A 16 -2.13 6.31 -10.53
CA THR A 16 -2.89 7.08 -9.55
C THR A 16 -4.15 7.60 -10.20
N THR A 17 -5.29 7.37 -9.57
CA THR A 17 -6.55 7.95 -9.98
C THR A 17 -7.06 8.88 -8.88
N ALA A 18 -8.19 9.54 -9.13
CA ALA A 18 -8.79 10.43 -8.13
C ALA A 18 -9.18 9.69 -6.84
N LYS A 19 -9.40 8.37 -6.90
CA LYS A 19 -9.94 7.62 -5.76
C LYS A 19 -9.05 6.46 -5.30
N ALA A 20 -8.05 6.07 -6.08
CA ALA A 20 -7.27 4.88 -5.76
C ALA A 20 -5.86 4.96 -6.33
N TYR A 21 -4.97 4.19 -5.70
CA TYR A 21 -3.64 3.92 -6.25
C TYR A 21 -3.59 2.50 -6.77
N LEU A 22 -2.95 2.30 -7.92
CA LEU A 22 -2.58 0.95 -8.36
C LEU A 22 -1.14 0.70 -7.92
N LEU A 23 -0.97 -0.22 -6.99
CA LEU A 23 0.32 -0.52 -6.41
C LEU A 23 0.84 -1.85 -6.93
N ILE A 24 2.16 -1.93 -7.06
CA ILE A 24 2.85 -3.21 -7.25
C ILE A 24 3.68 -3.45 -6.00
N TYR A 25 3.37 -4.52 -5.30
CA TYR A 25 4.07 -4.89 -4.07
C TYR A 25 4.32 -6.39 -4.09
N SER A 26 5.57 -6.78 -3.89
CA SER A 26 5.97 -8.20 -3.88
C SER A 26 5.49 -8.96 -5.13
N GLY A 27 5.55 -8.31 -6.29
CA GLY A 27 5.14 -8.91 -7.56
C GLY A 27 3.64 -8.96 -7.81
N GLN A 28 2.84 -8.39 -6.91
CA GLN A 28 1.38 -8.39 -7.04
C GLN A 28 0.87 -6.98 -7.27
N LYS A 29 -0.16 -6.86 -8.10
CA LYS A 29 -0.84 -5.59 -8.31
C LYS A 29 -2.07 -5.50 -7.43
N LEU A 30 -2.27 -4.33 -6.84
CA LEU A 30 -3.41 -4.09 -5.95
C LEU A 30 -3.93 -2.68 -6.11
N TRP A 31 -5.23 -2.56 -6.30
CA TRP A 31 -5.92 -1.27 -6.21
C TRP A 31 -6.23 -0.97 -4.76
N VAL A 32 -5.71 0.15 -4.26
CA VAL A 32 -5.93 0.58 -2.87
C VAL A 32 -6.70 1.89 -2.88
N PRO A 33 -7.90 1.93 -2.32
CA PRO A 33 -8.63 3.19 -2.20
C PRO A 33 -7.83 4.21 -1.39
N ILE A 34 -7.72 5.43 -1.89
CA ILE A 34 -6.97 6.49 -1.21
C ILE A 34 -7.54 6.72 0.19
N ALA A 35 -8.84 6.58 0.37
CA ALA A 35 -9.49 6.75 1.67
C ALA A 35 -9.00 5.74 2.72
N LEU A 36 -8.45 4.61 2.31
CA LEU A 36 -7.90 3.60 3.23
C LEU A 36 -6.42 3.81 3.52
N VAL A 37 -5.73 4.63 2.74
CA VAL A 37 -4.31 4.91 2.97
C VAL A 37 -4.19 5.87 4.14
N SER A 38 -3.63 5.39 5.26
CA SER A 38 -3.44 6.22 6.45
C SER A 38 -2.31 7.21 6.27
N SER A 39 -1.22 6.78 5.64
CA SER A 39 -0.07 7.63 5.34
C SER A 39 0.67 7.08 4.14
N ILE A 40 1.34 7.96 3.42
CA ILE A 40 2.16 7.59 2.29
C ILE A 40 3.45 8.42 2.34
N PHE A 41 4.59 7.73 2.19
CA PHE A 41 5.91 8.35 2.21
C PHE A 41 6.61 8.02 0.89
N PRO A 42 6.45 8.88 -0.12
CA PRO A 42 7.04 8.60 -1.44
C PRO A 42 8.56 8.80 -1.43
N ASP A 43 9.26 7.97 -2.20
CA ASP A 43 10.67 8.15 -2.49
C ASP A 43 10.79 8.43 -3.99
N TYR A 44 10.87 9.71 -4.32
CA TYR A 44 10.88 10.12 -5.71
C TYR A 44 12.12 9.67 -6.47
N GLY A 45 13.22 9.43 -5.75
CA GLY A 45 14.44 8.92 -6.36
C GLY A 45 14.32 7.49 -6.85
N LYS A 46 13.47 6.69 -6.21
CA LYS A 46 13.27 5.28 -6.55
C LYS A 46 11.96 5.02 -7.29
N GLY A 47 11.04 5.98 -7.31
CA GLY A 47 9.71 5.77 -7.87
C GLY A 47 8.85 4.84 -7.03
N THR A 48 9.16 4.69 -5.74
CA THR A 48 8.44 3.83 -4.81
C THR A 48 7.90 4.64 -3.65
N ALA A 49 7.11 4.00 -2.80
CA ALA A 49 6.59 4.63 -1.60
C ALA A 49 6.39 3.60 -0.49
N ASP A 50 6.51 4.06 0.76
CA ASP A 50 6.09 3.29 1.91
C ASP A 50 4.65 3.70 2.21
N ILE A 51 3.74 2.73 2.26
CA ILE A 51 2.32 2.99 2.38
C ILE A 51 1.80 2.31 3.62
N ILE A 52 1.10 3.08 4.47
CA ILE A 52 0.48 2.55 5.67
C ILE A 52 -1.02 2.45 5.43
N LEU A 53 -1.55 1.25 5.61
CA LEU A 53 -2.96 0.98 5.39
C LEU A 53 -3.49 0.05 6.50
N PRO A 54 -4.84 -0.08 6.63
CA PRO A 54 -5.39 -0.93 7.67
C PRO A 54 -4.99 -2.39 7.50
N LEU A 55 -4.67 -3.04 8.62
CA LEU A 55 -4.27 -4.43 8.59
C LEU A 55 -5.35 -5.34 7.99
N TRP A 56 -6.62 -5.06 8.28
CA TRP A 56 -7.71 -5.87 7.74
C TRP A 56 -7.75 -5.85 6.21
N PHE A 57 -7.41 -4.70 5.63
CA PHE A 57 -7.36 -4.59 4.17
C PHE A 57 -6.21 -5.41 3.60
N ALA A 58 -5.04 -5.34 4.24
CA ALA A 58 -3.89 -6.13 3.82
C ALA A 58 -4.19 -7.64 3.93
N GLN A 59 -4.81 -8.06 5.02
CA GLN A 59 -5.18 -9.46 5.21
C GLN A 59 -6.18 -9.94 4.16
N LYS A 60 -7.18 -9.12 3.87
CA LYS A 60 -8.20 -9.45 2.88
C LYS A 60 -7.60 -9.66 1.49
N ASN A 61 -6.50 -8.97 1.19
CA ASN A 61 -5.86 -9.02 -0.11
C ASN A 61 -4.58 -9.86 -0.12
N GLY A 62 -4.32 -10.60 0.95
CA GLY A 62 -3.20 -11.53 1.00
C GLY A 62 -1.84 -10.92 1.30
N PHE A 63 -1.79 -9.71 1.82
CA PHE A 63 -0.53 -9.02 2.11
C PHE A 63 -0.07 -9.11 3.56
N SER A 64 -0.84 -9.74 4.43
CA SER A 64 -0.52 -9.76 5.86
C SER A 64 0.74 -10.57 6.18
N GLN A 65 1.16 -11.45 5.29
CA GLN A 65 2.32 -12.31 5.50
C GLN A 65 3.57 -11.81 4.79
N LEU A 66 3.50 -10.66 4.17
CA LEU A 66 4.63 -10.13 3.38
C LEU A 66 5.49 -9.15 4.15
#